data_4f7314be959cfeb142be57471de26fd5
#
_entry.id   4f7314be959cfeb142be57471de26fd5
#
_cell.length_a   1.000
_cell.length_b   1.000
_cell.length_c   1.000
_cell.angle_alpha   90.00
_cell.angle_beta   90.00
_cell.angle_gamma   90.00
#
_symmetry.space_group_name_H-M   'P 1'
#
loop_
_entity.id
_entity.type
_entity.pdbx_description
1 polymer ?
#
loop_
_entity_poly.entity_id
_entity_poly.type
_entity_poly.pdbx_seq_one_letter_code
_entity_poly.pdbx_strand_id
1 'polypeptide(L)'
;MISSNKSVAVIGLSKFGYRVATGLAAAGVNVIVIDRDDRLIQKIADRVTRAVRADAMDEEILEHLGVFDVDAAVIGFRSSFDAAVLLTMMLRKKSRDIQIIAQVDTDEKAEALQQVGGNVTVFPERDIADRVVRRLMMPDLVEHMELAPDVAVVEMAAPTEFVGKSLADLGVRAKHGVHVIGVVHPGDEARGKTVVVAPPADTIFNEGEVLLLLGKIANLDRFTALYRSR
;
A
#
# COMPACT_ATOMS: atom_id res chain seq x y z
N MET A 1 -3.37 -16.06 -0.81
CA MET A 1 -3.44 -16.29 -2.27
C MET A 1 -4.66 -15.52 -2.77
N ILE A 2 -4.47 -14.53 -3.66
CA ILE A 2 -5.58 -13.84 -4.34
C ILE A 2 -6.20 -14.86 -5.28
N SER A 3 -7.52 -15.04 -5.23
CA SER A 3 -8.25 -15.96 -6.13
C SER A 3 -7.92 -15.59 -7.58
N SER A 4 -7.46 -16.53 -8.38
CA SER A 4 -7.07 -16.37 -9.79
C SER A 4 -8.22 -16.02 -10.74
N ASN A 5 -9.40 -15.71 -10.20
CA ASN A 5 -10.61 -15.40 -10.97
C ASN A 5 -11.13 -13.98 -10.73
N LYS A 6 -10.34 -13.11 -10.08
CA LYS A 6 -10.75 -11.70 -9.89
C LYS A 6 -10.57 -10.90 -11.16
N SER A 7 -11.55 -10.03 -11.42
CA SER A 7 -11.56 -9.08 -12.53
C SER A 7 -11.61 -7.65 -12.00
N VAL A 8 -10.78 -6.77 -12.56
CA VAL A 8 -10.69 -5.36 -12.16
C VAL A 8 -10.68 -4.46 -13.38
N ALA A 9 -11.53 -3.43 -13.37
CA ALA A 9 -11.46 -2.35 -14.34
C ALA A 9 -10.61 -1.20 -13.78
N VAL A 10 -9.61 -0.75 -14.53
CA VAL A 10 -8.84 0.45 -14.21
C VAL A 10 -9.18 1.54 -15.23
N ILE A 11 -9.82 2.59 -14.77
CA ILE A 11 -10.37 3.66 -15.60
C ILE A 11 -9.56 4.93 -15.36
N GLY A 12 -8.77 5.29 -16.37
CA GLY A 12 -7.77 6.37 -16.30
C GLY A 12 -6.36 5.88 -15.96
N LEU A 13 -5.44 6.13 -16.89
CA LEU A 13 -4.02 5.76 -16.80
C LEU A 13 -3.14 6.92 -16.30
N SER A 14 -3.54 7.61 -15.22
CA SER A 14 -2.58 8.41 -14.46
C SER A 14 -1.41 7.54 -14.01
N LYS A 15 -0.36 8.14 -13.44
CA LYS A 15 0.76 7.35 -12.88
C LYS A 15 0.26 6.31 -11.86
N PHE A 16 -0.74 6.66 -11.07
CA PHE A 16 -1.38 5.75 -10.12
C PHE A 16 -2.12 4.62 -10.83
N GLY A 17 -3.07 4.93 -11.73
CA GLY A 17 -3.84 3.94 -12.48
C GLY A 17 -2.94 2.97 -13.26
N TYR A 18 -1.90 3.48 -13.92
CA TYR A 18 -0.92 2.65 -14.63
C TYR A 18 -0.21 1.65 -13.71
N ARG A 19 0.22 2.10 -12.51
CA ARG A 19 0.91 1.24 -11.54
C ARG A 19 -0.04 0.20 -10.94
N VAL A 20 -1.27 0.59 -10.62
CA VAL A 20 -2.29 -0.35 -10.14
C VAL A 20 -2.58 -1.42 -11.19
N ALA A 21 -2.85 -1.03 -12.44
CA ALA A 21 -3.15 -1.96 -13.52
C ALA A 21 -2.03 -2.98 -13.75
N THR A 22 -0.78 -2.50 -13.86
CA THR A 22 0.38 -3.39 -14.06
C THR A 22 0.68 -4.27 -12.87
N GLY A 23 0.47 -3.77 -11.64
CA GLY A 23 0.66 -4.55 -10.41
C GLY A 23 -0.37 -5.67 -10.26
N LEU A 24 -1.65 -5.38 -10.55
CA LEU A 24 -2.72 -6.37 -10.52
C LEU A 24 -2.52 -7.46 -11.58
N ALA A 25 -2.16 -7.06 -12.80
CA ALA A 25 -1.88 -8.01 -13.88
C ALA A 25 -0.70 -8.93 -13.55
N ALA A 26 0.39 -8.38 -12.98
CA ALA A 26 1.53 -9.18 -12.51
C ALA A 26 1.16 -10.15 -11.39
N ALA A 27 0.12 -9.85 -10.61
CA ALA A 27 -0.44 -10.74 -9.59
C ALA A 27 -1.46 -11.76 -10.14
N GLY A 28 -1.65 -11.82 -11.47
CA GLY A 28 -2.54 -12.77 -12.13
C GLY A 28 -4.02 -12.39 -12.12
N VAL A 29 -4.34 -11.11 -11.85
CA VAL A 29 -5.71 -10.58 -11.91
C VAL A 29 -6.07 -10.24 -13.35
N ASN A 30 -7.32 -10.49 -13.76
CA ASN A 30 -7.83 -10.03 -15.05
C ASN A 30 -8.09 -8.53 -15.00
N VAL A 31 -7.30 -7.77 -15.77
CA VAL A 31 -7.37 -6.31 -15.74
C VAL A 31 -7.87 -5.76 -17.09
N ILE A 32 -8.96 -5.00 -17.03
CA ILE A 32 -9.48 -4.20 -18.13
C ILE A 32 -9.07 -2.75 -17.89
N VAL A 33 -8.36 -2.16 -18.85
CA VAL A 33 -7.91 -0.77 -18.77
C VAL A 33 -8.65 0.09 -19.77
N ILE A 34 -9.11 1.27 -19.35
CA ILE A 34 -9.82 2.24 -20.17
C ILE A 34 -9.17 3.61 -20.00
N ASP A 35 -8.78 4.23 -21.10
CA ASP A 35 -8.29 5.61 -21.12
C ASP A 35 -8.60 6.25 -22.48
N ARG A 36 -8.66 7.57 -22.54
CA ARG A 36 -8.84 8.34 -23.78
C ARG A 36 -7.54 8.50 -24.57
N ASP A 37 -6.37 8.46 -23.92
CA ASP A 37 -5.07 8.62 -24.53
C ASP A 37 -4.58 7.31 -25.15
N ASP A 38 -4.61 7.25 -26.48
CA ASP A 38 -4.17 6.10 -27.25
C ASP A 38 -2.72 5.69 -26.95
N ARG A 39 -1.82 6.65 -26.70
CA ARG A 39 -0.41 6.36 -26.39
C ARG A 39 -0.26 5.61 -25.05
N LEU A 40 -1.09 5.95 -24.06
CA LEU A 40 -1.10 5.24 -22.78
C LEU A 40 -1.66 3.83 -22.95
N ILE A 41 -2.72 3.68 -23.75
CA ILE A 41 -3.31 2.38 -24.06
C ILE A 41 -2.30 1.48 -24.78
N GLN A 42 -1.64 1.98 -25.84
CA GLN A 42 -0.62 1.20 -26.55
C GLN A 42 0.55 0.78 -25.62
N LYS A 43 0.97 1.67 -24.72
CA LYS A 43 2.08 1.39 -23.79
C LYS A 43 1.77 0.29 -22.79
N ILE A 44 0.51 0.09 -22.40
CA ILE A 44 0.11 -0.88 -21.39
C ILE A 44 -0.46 -2.18 -21.98
N ALA A 45 -0.81 -2.19 -23.27
CA ALA A 45 -1.55 -3.27 -23.93
C ALA A 45 -0.96 -4.66 -23.69
N ASP A 46 0.36 -4.81 -23.77
CA ASP A 46 1.05 -6.11 -23.57
C ASP A 46 1.19 -6.53 -22.10
N ARG A 47 0.70 -5.70 -21.17
CA ARG A 47 0.89 -5.90 -19.72
C ARG A 47 -0.39 -6.20 -18.96
N VAL A 48 -1.53 -6.12 -19.62
CA VAL A 48 -2.86 -6.29 -19.01
C VAL A 48 -3.71 -7.21 -19.86
N THR A 49 -4.82 -7.69 -19.34
CA THR A 49 -5.71 -8.61 -20.07
C THR A 49 -6.38 -7.91 -21.25
N ARG A 50 -6.80 -6.66 -21.07
CA ARG A 50 -7.44 -5.86 -22.11
C ARG A 50 -7.17 -4.38 -21.89
N ALA A 51 -6.73 -3.67 -22.93
CA ALA A 51 -6.56 -2.22 -22.91
C ALA A 51 -7.39 -1.60 -24.04
N VAL A 52 -8.24 -0.64 -23.70
CA VAL A 52 -9.19 -0.06 -24.66
C VAL A 52 -9.16 1.46 -24.59
N ARG A 53 -9.01 2.08 -25.75
CA ARG A 53 -9.20 3.52 -25.89
C ARG A 53 -10.69 3.81 -25.91
N ALA A 54 -11.21 4.45 -24.87
CA ALA A 54 -12.63 4.82 -24.80
C ALA A 54 -12.85 6.01 -23.87
N ASP A 55 -14.03 6.61 -23.99
CA ASP A 55 -14.53 7.56 -23.01
C ASP A 55 -15.19 6.80 -21.86
N ALA A 56 -14.75 7.04 -20.64
CA ALA A 56 -15.34 6.45 -19.44
C ALA A 56 -16.77 6.94 -19.15
N MET A 57 -17.25 7.96 -19.85
CA MET A 57 -18.63 8.42 -19.75
C MET A 57 -19.58 7.75 -20.75
N ASP A 58 -19.06 6.92 -21.63
CA ASP A 58 -19.85 6.14 -22.57
C ASP A 58 -20.32 4.82 -21.92
N GLU A 59 -21.56 4.83 -21.42
CA GLU A 59 -22.15 3.69 -20.70
C GLU A 59 -22.25 2.44 -21.58
N GLU A 60 -22.56 2.60 -22.90
CA GLU A 60 -22.68 1.46 -23.82
C GLU A 60 -21.33 0.77 -24.01
N ILE A 61 -20.25 1.54 -24.14
CA ILE A 61 -18.91 0.99 -24.26
C ILE A 61 -18.51 0.27 -22.96
N LEU A 62 -18.77 0.85 -21.79
CA LEU A 62 -18.47 0.21 -20.49
C LEU A 62 -19.21 -1.11 -20.33
N GLU A 63 -20.48 -1.17 -20.75
CA GLU A 63 -21.29 -2.39 -20.74
C GLU A 63 -20.72 -3.46 -21.67
N HIS A 64 -20.38 -3.12 -22.90
CA HIS A 64 -19.75 -4.04 -23.85
C HIS A 64 -18.38 -4.56 -23.40
N LEU A 65 -17.67 -3.78 -22.58
CA LEU A 65 -16.40 -4.18 -21.99
C LEU A 65 -16.56 -5.05 -20.74
N GLY A 66 -17.78 -5.19 -20.22
CA GLY A 66 -18.08 -5.95 -18.99
C GLY A 66 -17.61 -5.22 -17.72
N VAL A 67 -17.51 -3.89 -17.74
CA VAL A 67 -17.04 -3.09 -16.61
C VAL A 67 -17.99 -3.14 -15.41
N PHE A 68 -19.26 -3.39 -15.66
CA PHE A 68 -20.27 -3.47 -14.59
C PHE A 68 -20.32 -4.84 -13.90
N ASP A 69 -19.60 -5.83 -14.44
CA ASP A 69 -19.56 -7.21 -13.94
C ASP A 69 -18.23 -7.56 -13.26
N VAL A 70 -17.31 -6.56 -13.13
CA VAL A 70 -16.02 -6.78 -12.45
C VAL A 70 -16.17 -6.74 -10.93
N ASP A 71 -15.24 -7.38 -10.21
CA ASP A 71 -15.20 -7.35 -8.75
C ASP A 71 -14.85 -5.96 -8.20
N ALA A 72 -14.01 -5.21 -8.92
CA ALA A 72 -13.62 -3.86 -8.52
C ALA A 72 -13.38 -2.94 -9.71
N ALA A 73 -13.65 -1.64 -9.51
CA ALA A 73 -13.29 -0.58 -10.44
C ALA A 73 -12.37 0.44 -9.75
N VAL A 74 -11.25 0.76 -10.39
CA VAL A 74 -10.30 1.77 -9.94
C VAL A 74 -10.41 2.99 -10.83
N ILE A 75 -10.80 4.12 -10.26
CA ILE A 75 -10.88 5.41 -10.94
C ILE A 75 -9.56 6.14 -10.71
N GLY A 76 -8.72 6.16 -11.75
CA GLY A 76 -7.34 6.62 -11.69
C GLY A 76 -7.10 7.99 -12.35
N PHE A 77 -8.12 8.70 -12.82
CA PHE A 77 -7.94 10.03 -13.39
C PHE A 77 -8.18 11.13 -12.35
N ARG A 78 -7.32 12.15 -12.37
CA ARG A 78 -7.31 13.27 -11.41
C ARG A 78 -7.87 14.57 -11.99
N SER A 79 -7.82 14.72 -13.31
CA SER A 79 -8.07 15.98 -14.00
C SER A 79 -9.54 16.40 -14.05
N SER A 80 -10.47 15.52 -13.65
CA SER A 80 -11.91 15.76 -13.73
C SER A 80 -12.59 15.05 -12.56
N PHE A 81 -12.77 15.79 -11.46
CA PHE A 81 -13.45 15.25 -10.28
C PHE A 81 -14.95 15.03 -10.55
N ASP A 82 -15.56 15.89 -11.31
CA ASP A 82 -16.94 15.76 -11.81
C ASP A 82 -17.14 14.44 -12.57
N ALA A 83 -16.23 14.10 -13.47
CA ALA A 83 -16.26 12.81 -14.17
C ALA A 83 -16.09 11.62 -13.20
N ALA A 84 -15.24 11.74 -12.18
CA ALA A 84 -15.09 10.68 -11.18
C ALA A 84 -16.38 10.46 -10.38
N VAL A 85 -17.07 11.54 -10.01
CA VAL A 85 -18.39 11.49 -9.33
C VAL A 85 -19.42 10.82 -10.24
N LEU A 86 -19.57 11.28 -11.48
CA LEU A 86 -20.55 10.73 -12.41
C LEU A 86 -20.30 9.25 -12.73
N LEU A 87 -19.03 8.87 -12.93
CA LEU A 87 -18.65 7.47 -13.15
C LEU A 87 -18.96 6.62 -11.92
N THR A 88 -18.67 7.11 -10.71
CA THR A 88 -18.99 6.41 -9.46
C THR A 88 -20.50 6.16 -9.35
N MET A 89 -21.31 7.18 -9.63
CA MET A 89 -22.78 7.04 -9.63
C MET A 89 -23.24 6.04 -10.69
N MET A 90 -22.68 6.07 -11.89
CA MET A 90 -23.00 5.14 -12.98
C MET A 90 -22.68 3.70 -12.58
N LEU A 91 -21.45 3.44 -12.09
CA LEU A 91 -21.02 2.14 -11.62
C LEU A 91 -21.94 1.61 -10.51
N ARG A 92 -22.24 2.45 -9.53
CA ARG A 92 -23.10 2.06 -8.39
C ARG A 92 -24.53 1.80 -8.78
N LYS A 93 -25.05 2.55 -9.76
CA LYS A 93 -26.39 2.34 -10.30
C LYS A 93 -26.52 0.99 -11.02
N LYS A 94 -25.48 0.59 -11.75
CA LYS A 94 -25.45 -0.66 -12.55
C LYS A 94 -25.09 -1.88 -11.69
N SER A 95 -24.19 -1.74 -10.74
CA SER A 95 -23.73 -2.84 -9.89
C SER A 95 -23.64 -2.39 -8.42
N ARG A 96 -24.35 -3.11 -7.54
CA ARG A 96 -24.32 -2.84 -6.09
C ARG A 96 -23.09 -3.42 -5.41
N ASP A 97 -22.54 -4.50 -5.97
CA ASP A 97 -21.50 -5.30 -5.34
C ASP A 97 -20.08 -4.91 -5.78
N ILE A 98 -19.95 -4.13 -6.86
CA ILE A 98 -18.66 -3.66 -7.34
C ILE A 98 -17.96 -2.80 -6.29
N GLN A 99 -16.69 -3.12 -5.98
CA GLN A 99 -15.85 -2.31 -5.12
C GLN A 99 -15.27 -1.14 -5.92
N ILE A 100 -15.66 0.09 -5.58
CA ILE A 100 -15.21 1.30 -6.28
C ILE A 100 -14.11 1.98 -5.46
N ILE A 101 -12.93 2.07 -6.06
CA ILE A 101 -11.73 2.70 -5.48
C ILE A 101 -11.41 3.93 -6.31
N ALA A 102 -11.32 5.11 -5.70
CA ALA A 102 -11.04 6.34 -6.44
C ALA A 102 -9.85 7.12 -5.88
N GLN A 103 -8.99 7.61 -6.78
CA GLN A 103 -7.92 8.53 -6.44
C GLN A 103 -8.50 9.93 -6.20
N VAL A 104 -8.11 10.55 -5.09
CA VAL A 104 -8.48 11.93 -4.72
C VAL A 104 -7.27 12.70 -4.20
N ASP A 105 -7.40 14.01 -4.11
CA ASP A 105 -6.37 14.94 -3.63
C ASP A 105 -6.79 15.71 -2.37
N THR A 106 -8.10 15.76 -2.04
CA THR A 106 -8.62 16.43 -0.83
C THR A 106 -9.65 15.57 -0.10
N ASP A 107 -9.83 15.84 1.20
CA ASP A 107 -10.78 15.13 2.05
C ASP A 107 -12.23 15.41 1.66
N GLU A 108 -12.55 16.64 1.21
CA GLU A 108 -13.90 16.99 0.73
C GLU A 108 -14.29 16.18 -0.52
N LYS A 109 -13.33 15.95 -1.43
CA LYS A 109 -13.57 15.09 -2.60
C LYS A 109 -13.75 13.63 -2.20
N ALA A 110 -13.02 13.17 -1.17
CA ALA A 110 -13.18 11.83 -0.65
C ALA A 110 -14.57 11.63 -0.06
N GLU A 111 -15.04 12.55 0.77
CA GLU A 111 -16.39 12.52 1.36
C GLU A 111 -17.46 12.54 0.27
N ALA A 112 -17.34 13.41 -0.73
CA ALA A 112 -18.31 13.48 -1.82
C ALA A 112 -18.38 12.16 -2.63
N LEU A 113 -17.25 11.53 -2.93
CA LEU A 113 -17.22 10.24 -3.62
C LEU A 113 -17.84 9.11 -2.78
N GLN A 114 -17.60 9.10 -1.48
CA GLN A 114 -18.20 8.12 -0.58
C GLN A 114 -19.73 8.28 -0.51
N GLN A 115 -20.24 9.52 -0.47
CA GLN A 115 -21.68 9.79 -0.48
C GLN A 115 -22.37 9.30 -1.74
N VAL A 116 -21.71 9.30 -2.89
CA VAL A 116 -22.28 8.83 -4.16
C VAL A 116 -22.00 7.35 -4.43
N GLY A 117 -21.41 6.61 -3.48
CA GLY A 117 -21.24 5.16 -3.55
C GLY A 117 -19.83 4.65 -3.76
N GLY A 118 -18.81 5.51 -3.66
CA GLY A 118 -17.41 5.09 -3.60
C GLY A 118 -17.11 4.31 -2.32
N ASN A 119 -16.41 3.20 -2.42
CA ASN A 119 -16.09 2.36 -1.25
C ASN A 119 -14.79 2.79 -0.57
N VAL A 120 -13.80 3.13 -1.37
CA VAL A 120 -12.45 3.47 -0.89
C VAL A 120 -11.95 4.68 -1.66
N THR A 121 -11.43 5.65 -0.95
CA THR A 121 -10.70 6.78 -1.53
C THR A 121 -9.22 6.69 -1.15
N VAL A 122 -8.34 6.97 -2.09
CA VAL A 122 -6.88 6.91 -1.88
C VAL A 122 -6.23 8.23 -2.23
N PHE A 123 -5.18 8.58 -1.49
CA PHE A 123 -4.44 9.84 -1.60
C PHE A 123 -2.97 9.57 -1.93
N PRO A 124 -2.62 9.10 -3.13
CA PRO A 124 -1.28 8.59 -3.42
C PRO A 124 -0.16 9.59 -3.14
N GLU A 125 -0.38 10.87 -3.44
CA GLU A 125 0.61 11.91 -3.20
C GLU A 125 0.80 12.20 -1.71
N ARG A 126 -0.29 12.25 -0.92
CA ARG A 126 -0.24 12.44 0.54
C ARG A 126 0.47 11.26 1.19
N ASP A 127 0.07 10.03 0.86
CA ASP A 127 0.64 8.82 1.44
C ASP A 127 2.16 8.71 1.17
N ILE A 128 2.59 9.07 -0.06
CA ILE A 128 4.01 9.09 -0.42
C ILE A 128 4.75 10.22 0.32
N ALA A 129 4.16 11.44 0.40
CA ALA A 129 4.76 12.55 1.10
C ALA A 129 4.96 12.24 2.59
N ASP A 130 3.95 11.66 3.23
CA ASP A 130 4.03 11.26 4.64
C ASP A 130 5.12 10.18 4.86
N ARG A 131 5.28 9.26 3.92
CA ARG A 131 6.40 8.29 3.95
C ARG A 131 7.75 8.97 3.85
N VAL A 132 7.90 9.95 2.95
CA VAL A 132 9.16 10.72 2.81
C VAL A 132 9.44 11.52 4.07
N VAL A 133 8.46 12.21 4.64
CA VAL A 133 8.59 12.95 5.90
C VAL A 133 9.06 12.02 7.01
N ARG A 134 8.39 10.89 7.20
CA ARG A 134 8.81 9.90 8.21
C ARG A 134 10.25 9.43 8.00
N ARG A 135 10.65 9.12 6.77
CA ARG A 135 12.01 8.69 6.44
C ARG A 135 13.06 9.75 6.72
N LEU A 136 12.74 11.02 6.51
CA LEU A 136 13.65 12.14 6.81
C LEU A 136 13.74 12.44 8.31
N MET A 137 12.61 12.31 9.01
CA MET A 137 12.57 12.56 10.45
C MET A 137 13.14 11.40 11.26
N MET A 138 13.03 10.17 10.74
CA MET A 138 13.45 8.93 11.41
C MET A 138 14.25 8.04 10.45
N PRO A 139 15.51 8.41 10.11
CA PRO A 139 16.32 7.70 9.12
C PRO A 139 16.63 6.26 9.50
N ASP A 140 16.67 5.95 10.80
CA ASP A 140 16.92 4.60 11.33
C ASP A 140 15.68 3.69 11.25
N LEU A 141 14.48 4.23 10.96
CA LEU A 141 13.28 3.46 10.69
C LEU A 141 13.24 3.05 9.22
N VAL A 142 13.33 1.75 8.97
CA VAL A 142 13.27 1.18 7.61
C VAL A 142 11.84 1.20 7.09
N GLU A 143 10.88 0.76 7.90
CA GLU A 143 9.44 0.79 7.59
C GLU A 143 8.60 1.07 8.83
N HIS A 144 7.37 1.58 8.62
CA HIS A 144 6.39 1.86 9.66
C HIS A 144 5.01 1.45 9.16
N MET A 145 4.34 0.56 9.91
CA MET A 145 2.98 0.11 9.62
C MET A 145 2.09 0.38 10.82
N GLU A 146 1.13 1.28 10.67
CA GLU A 146 0.08 1.50 11.69
C GLU A 146 -0.92 0.35 11.66
N LEU A 147 -1.15 -0.27 12.82
CA LEU A 147 -2.16 -1.32 13.02
C LEU A 147 -3.46 -0.76 13.63
N ALA A 148 -3.34 0.30 14.43
CA ALA A 148 -4.42 1.02 15.08
C ALA A 148 -3.96 2.46 15.37
N PRO A 149 -4.84 3.39 15.73
CA PRO A 149 -4.50 4.81 15.94
C PRO A 149 -3.34 5.07 16.93
N ASP A 150 -3.03 4.15 17.81
CA ASP A 150 -1.96 4.29 18.82
C ASP A 150 -0.96 3.13 18.80
N VAL A 151 -1.06 2.17 17.86
CA VAL A 151 -0.24 0.96 17.79
C VAL A 151 0.35 0.79 16.41
N ALA A 152 1.66 0.54 16.34
CA ALA A 152 2.37 0.34 15.09
C ALA A 152 3.38 -0.81 15.16
N VAL A 153 3.76 -1.31 14.00
CA VAL A 153 4.96 -2.10 13.78
C VAL A 153 5.99 -1.21 13.08
N VAL A 154 7.22 -1.23 13.56
CA VAL A 154 8.32 -0.49 12.94
C VAL A 154 9.50 -1.42 12.69
N GLU A 155 10.21 -1.18 11.59
CA GLU A 155 11.51 -1.77 11.31
C GLU A 155 12.61 -0.79 11.69
N MET A 156 13.55 -1.24 12.54
CA MET A 156 14.67 -0.43 12.99
C MET A 156 15.96 -1.24 12.91
N ALA A 157 17.05 -0.62 12.44
CA ALA A 157 18.37 -1.23 12.53
C ALA A 157 18.69 -1.57 13.99
N ALA A 158 19.27 -2.75 14.25
CA ALA A 158 19.66 -3.15 15.59
C ALA A 158 20.70 -2.15 16.15
N PRO A 159 20.45 -1.53 17.31
CA PRO A 159 21.41 -0.62 17.91
C PRO A 159 22.75 -1.31 18.19
N THR A 160 23.84 -0.59 18.06
CA THR A 160 25.19 -1.14 18.32
C THR A 160 25.32 -1.71 19.74
N GLU A 161 24.61 -1.10 20.71
CA GLU A 161 24.59 -1.53 22.10
C GLU A 161 23.91 -2.88 22.31
N PHE A 162 23.14 -3.37 21.32
CA PHE A 162 22.46 -4.67 21.36
C PHE A 162 23.35 -5.81 20.90
N VAL A 163 24.39 -5.50 20.11
CA VAL A 163 25.29 -6.50 19.54
C VAL A 163 25.96 -7.32 20.65
N GLY A 164 25.89 -8.64 20.52
CA GLY A 164 26.42 -9.59 21.48
C GLY A 164 25.58 -9.83 22.75
N LYS A 165 24.41 -9.15 22.89
CA LYS A 165 23.49 -9.35 24.01
C LYS A 165 22.28 -10.17 23.58
N SER A 166 21.71 -10.91 24.54
CA SER A 166 20.46 -11.63 24.30
C SER A 166 19.25 -10.72 24.45
N LEU A 167 18.14 -11.11 23.82
CA LEU A 167 16.86 -10.42 23.99
C LEU A 167 16.41 -10.37 25.47
N ALA A 168 16.71 -11.41 26.24
CA ALA A 168 16.45 -11.46 27.67
C ALA A 168 17.26 -10.41 28.45
N ASP A 169 18.58 -10.30 28.20
CA ASP A 169 19.46 -9.34 28.87
C ASP A 169 19.06 -7.90 28.62
N LEU A 170 18.61 -7.63 27.41
CA LEU A 170 18.14 -6.30 27.00
C LEU A 170 16.85 -5.90 27.69
N GLY A 171 15.94 -6.85 27.93
CA GLY A 171 14.67 -6.63 28.61
C GLY A 171 13.80 -5.57 27.93
N VAL A 172 13.82 -5.51 26.60
CA VAL A 172 13.20 -4.44 25.78
C VAL A 172 11.75 -4.23 26.15
N ARG A 173 10.98 -5.31 26.27
CA ARG A 173 9.56 -5.24 26.65
C ARG A 173 9.35 -4.63 28.05
N ALA A 174 10.12 -5.09 29.04
CA ALA A 174 9.94 -4.67 30.42
C ALA A 174 10.34 -3.20 30.62
N LYS A 175 11.42 -2.76 29.96
CA LYS A 175 11.97 -1.41 30.14
C LYS A 175 11.26 -0.35 29.29
N HIS A 176 10.81 -0.71 28.09
CA HIS A 176 10.34 0.26 27.08
C HIS A 176 8.89 0.04 26.66
N GLY A 177 8.25 -1.10 27.02
CA GLY A 177 6.90 -1.43 26.57
C GLY A 177 6.81 -1.71 25.04
N VAL A 178 7.95 -2.11 24.44
CA VAL A 178 8.10 -2.44 23.02
C VAL A 178 8.41 -3.92 22.90
N HIS A 179 7.75 -4.60 21.97
CA HIS A 179 7.96 -6.02 21.69
C HIS A 179 8.84 -6.19 20.47
N VAL A 180 9.90 -6.99 20.57
CA VAL A 180 10.64 -7.48 19.41
C VAL A 180 9.88 -8.69 18.87
N ILE A 181 9.20 -8.51 17.74
CA ILE A 181 8.38 -9.55 17.10
C ILE A 181 9.13 -10.30 15.99
N GLY A 182 10.25 -9.76 15.56
CA GLY A 182 11.09 -10.40 14.55
C GLY A 182 12.49 -9.81 14.51
N VAL A 183 13.42 -10.60 13.98
CA VAL A 183 14.79 -10.19 13.67
C VAL A 183 15.05 -10.55 12.21
N VAL A 184 15.43 -9.55 11.41
CA VAL A 184 15.81 -9.73 10.02
C VAL A 184 17.33 -9.80 9.95
N HIS A 185 17.86 -10.93 9.54
CA HIS A 185 19.28 -11.10 9.30
C HIS A 185 19.64 -10.60 7.90
N PRO A 186 20.70 -9.81 7.74
CA PRO A 186 21.20 -9.46 6.43
C PRO A 186 21.64 -10.74 5.73
N GLY A 187 21.04 -11.03 4.55
CA GLY A 187 21.44 -12.17 3.73
C GLY A 187 22.69 -11.84 2.90
N ASP A 188 23.37 -12.88 2.44
CA ASP A 188 24.30 -12.75 1.34
C ASP A 188 23.54 -12.70 -0.01
N GLU A 189 24.23 -12.31 -1.10
CA GLU A 189 23.61 -12.18 -2.44
C GLU A 189 22.90 -13.46 -2.92
N ALA A 190 23.26 -14.60 -2.36
CA ALA A 190 22.76 -15.94 -2.77
C ALA A 190 21.53 -16.38 -1.96
N ARG A 191 21.40 -15.98 -0.69
CA ARG A 191 20.35 -16.47 0.24
C ARG A 191 19.23 -15.47 0.55
N GLY A 192 19.41 -14.20 0.22
CA GLY A 192 18.44 -13.16 0.56
C GLY A 192 18.31 -12.93 2.07
N LYS A 193 17.45 -11.99 2.46
CA LYS A 193 17.15 -11.69 3.87
C LYS A 193 16.40 -12.84 4.52
N THR A 194 16.80 -13.23 5.73
CA THR A 194 16.11 -14.24 6.55
C THR A 194 15.43 -13.56 7.73
N VAL A 195 14.19 -13.91 8.02
CA VAL A 195 13.43 -13.36 9.15
C VAL A 195 13.18 -14.44 10.18
N VAL A 196 13.64 -14.20 11.42
CA VAL A 196 13.26 -14.99 12.58
C VAL A 196 12.06 -14.34 13.22
N VAL A 197 10.89 -14.96 13.12
CA VAL A 197 9.64 -14.48 13.74
C VAL A 197 9.54 -14.98 15.18
N ALA A 198 9.09 -14.13 16.11
CA ALA A 198 9.00 -14.41 17.53
C ALA A 198 10.32 -14.96 18.10
N PRO A 199 11.41 -14.18 18.05
CA PRO A 199 12.74 -14.64 18.48
C PRO A 199 12.69 -15.11 19.93
N PRO A 200 13.30 -16.26 20.25
CA PRO A 200 13.41 -16.74 21.63
C PRO A 200 14.23 -15.76 22.50
N ALA A 201 14.05 -15.86 23.80
CA ALA A 201 14.64 -14.93 24.78
C ALA A 201 16.19 -14.92 24.78
N ASP A 202 16.79 -16.04 24.39
CA ASP A 202 18.24 -16.25 24.29
C ASP A 202 18.81 -15.83 22.90
N THR A 203 17.99 -15.30 22.00
CA THR A 203 18.45 -14.77 20.70
C THR A 203 19.47 -13.67 20.93
N ILE A 204 20.68 -13.86 20.42
CA ILE A 204 21.77 -12.88 20.47
C ILE A 204 21.75 -12.03 19.21
N PHE A 205 21.83 -10.71 19.37
CA PHE A 205 21.82 -9.77 18.26
C PHE A 205 23.23 -9.62 17.65
N ASN A 206 23.26 -9.51 16.33
CA ASN A 206 24.47 -9.31 15.54
C ASN A 206 24.43 -7.96 14.81
N GLU A 207 25.60 -7.50 14.39
CA GLU A 207 25.73 -6.27 13.60
C GLU A 207 25.00 -6.36 12.26
N GLY A 208 24.33 -5.29 11.86
CA GLY A 208 23.60 -5.21 10.60
C GLY A 208 22.22 -5.85 10.60
N GLU A 209 21.76 -6.43 11.70
CA GLU A 209 20.41 -6.96 11.84
C GLU A 209 19.37 -5.83 11.91
N VAL A 210 18.13 -6.13 11.50
CA VAL A 210 17.00 -5.23 11.61
C VAL A 210 15.94 -5.85 12.53
N LEU A 211 15.46 -5.06 13.47
CA LEU A 211 14.45 -5.45 14.44
C LEU A 211 13.05 -5.10 13.92
N LEU A 212 12.12 -6.03 14.02
CA LEU A 212 10.69 -5.77 13.86
C LEU A 212 10.12 -5.50 15.26
N LEU A 213 9.66 -4.29 15.50
CA LEU A 213 9.20 -3.82 16.81
C LEU A 213 7.70 -3.54 16.75
N LEU A 214 6.95 -4.04 17.73
CA LEU A 214 5.53 -3.79 17.93
C LEU A 214 5.31 -3.06 19.26
N GLY A 215 4.52 -1.98 19.23
CA GLY A 215 4.18 -1.25 20.45
C GLY A 215 3.26 -0.07 20.23
N LYS A 216 2.96 0.63 21.33
CA LYS A 216 2.31 1.94 21.20
C LYS A 216 3.25 2.94 20.54
N ILE A 217 2.72 3.78 19.65
CA ILE A 217 3.52 4.78 18.90
C ILE A 217 4.40 5.59 19.86
N ALA A 218 3.84 6.11 20.97
CA ALA A 218 4.60 6.87 21.97
C ALA A 218 5.76 6.09 22.64
N ASN A 219 5.68 4.76 22.71
CA ASN A 219 6.75 3.92 23.24
C ASN A 219 7.82 3.66 22.16
N LEU A 220 7.38 3.40 20.94
CA LEU A 220 8.26 3.23 19.78
C LEU A 220 9.07 4.49 19.52
N ASP A 221 8.45 5.66 19.56
CA ASP A 221 9.13 6.95 19.37
C ASP A 221 10.21 7.19 20.45
N ARG A 222 9.89 6.91 21.71
CA ARG A 222 10.88 7.01 22.80
C ARG A 222 12.02 6.00 22.64
N PHE A 223 11.69 4.78 22.23
CA PHE A 223 12.68 3.73 22.00
C PHE A 223 13.61 4.09 20.85
N THR A 224 13.07 4.48 19.71
CA THR A 224 13.86 4.86 18.54
C THR A 224 14.70 6.11 18.81
N ALA A 225 14.18 7.09 19.55
CA ALA A 225 14.95 8.28 19.94
C ALA A 225 16.12 7.95 20.89
N LEU A 226 15.93 6.96 21.80
CA LEU A 226 16.97 6.54 22.74
C LEU A 226 18.14 5.81 22.06
N TYR A 227 17.82 5.00 21.03
CA TYR A 227 18.79 4.14 20.34
C TYR A 227 19.12 4.61 18.93
N ARG A 228 18.91 5.89 18.63
CA ARG A 228 19.37 6.49 17.36
C ARG A 228 20.88 6.31 17.23
N SER A 229 21.30 5.70 16.12
CA SER A 229 22.71 5.72 15.72
C SER A 229 23.16 7.17 15.54
N ARG A 230 24.14 7.59 16.30
CA ARG A 230 24.79 8.91 16.15
C ARG A 230 25.71 8.90 14.94
#